data_f9e3792ef8eda4b071960cd69414f264
#
_entry.id   f9e3792ef8eda4b071960cd69414f264
#
_cell.length_a   1.000
_cell.length_b   1.000
_cell.length_c   1.000
_cell.angle_alpha   90.00
_cell.angle_beta   90.00
_cell.angle_gamma   90.00
#
_symmetry.space_group_name_H-M   'P 1'
#
loop_
_entity.id
_entity.type
_entity.pdbx_description
1 polymer ?
#
loop_
_entity_poly.entity_id
_entity_poly.type
_entity_poly.pdbx_seq_one_letter_code
_entity_poly.pdbx_strand_id
1 'polypeptide(L)'
;MIDVRNLKKNFGSNEVLKDISIRIEPQEVVVVIGPSGSGKSTFLRCLNLLEQLTDGHVIINGVDLADKKIDINMVRTKTGMVFQHFNLFPHKTVLENLMLAPTKVKKVPVEEAKKHCLELLRKVGLLDKENAYPDSLSGGQKQRVAIARALAMDPEIMLFDEPTSALDPEMVGEVLEVMKE
;
A
#
# COMPACT_ATOMS: atom_id res chain seq x y z
N MET A 1 -3.24 -15.28 0.22
CA MET A 1 -3.07 -15.85 -1.13
C MET A 1 -3.69 -14.93 -2.17
N ILE A 2 -2.96 -14.64 -3.26
CA ILE A 2 -3.48 -13.89 -4.41
C ILE A 2 -3.42 -14.82 -5.62
N ASP A 3 -4.52 -14.94 -6.37
CA ASP A 3 -4.60 -15.75 -7.59
C ASP A 3 -5.11 -14.86 -8.72
N VAL A 4 -4.23 -14.55 -9.67
CA VAL A 4 -4.52 -13.71 -10.83
C VAL A 4 -4.64 -14.62 -12.06
N ARG A 5 -5.76 -14.49 -12.79
CA ARG A 5 -6.05 -15.32 -13.95
C ARG A 5 -6.42 -14.47 -15.15
N ASN A 6 -5.63 -14.57 -16.21
CA ASN A 6 -5.87 -13.90 -17.49
C ASN A 6 -6.19 -12.41 -17.36
N LEU A 7 -5.56 -11.73 -16.40
CA LEU A 7 -5.78 -10.32 -16.11
C LEU A 7 -5.41 -9.45 -17.31
N LYS A 8 -6.36 -8.65 -17.77
CA LYS A 8 -6.16 -7.64 -18.81
C LYS A 8 -6.57 -6.26 -18.30
N LYS A 9 -5.82 -5.25 -18.71
CA LYS A 9 -6.15 -3.85 -18.43
C LYS A 9 -5.87 -3.00 -19.67
N ASN A 10 -6.90 -2.32 -20.13
CA ASN A 10 -6.84 -1.38 -21.24
C ASN A 10 -7.21 0.02 -20.76
N PHE A 11 -6.56 1.02 -21.32
CA PHE A 11 -6.95 2.43 -21.23
C PHE A 11 -7.32 2.92 -22.63
N GLY A 12 -8.61 2.97 -22.92
CA GLY A 12 -9.11 3.17 -24.27
C GLY A 12 -8.63 2.04 -25.20
N SER A 13 -7.93 2.38 -26.27
CA SER A 13 -7.34 1.43 -27.21
C SER A 13 -5.98 0.88 -26.80
N ASN A 14 -5.36 1.42 -25.74
CA ASN A 14 -4.04 1.01 -25.28
C ASN A 14 -4.16 -0.16 -24.31
N GLU A 15 -3.66 -1.33 -24.73
CA GLU A 15 -3.60 -2.53 -23.90
C GLU A 15 -2.31 -2.53 -23.06
N VAL A 16 -2.45 -2.30 -21.74
CA VAL A 16 -1.33 -2.16 -20.80
C VAL A 16 -0.98 -3.50 -20.14
N LEU A 17 -2.00 -4.25 -19.69
CA LEU A 17 -1.81 -5.60 -19.17
C LEU A 17 -2.43 -6.60 -20.15
N LYS A 18 -1.60 -7.59 -20.57
CA LYS A 18 -1.94 -8.53 -21.63
C LYS A 18 -1.90 -9.95 -21.10
N ASP A 19 -3.03 -10.43 -20.55
CA ASP A 19 -3.17 -11.84 -20.16
C ASP A 19 -2.17 -12.28 -19.07
N ILE A 20 -2.16 -11.58 -17.95
CA ILE A 20 -1.28 -11.89 -16.82
C ILE A 20 -1.94 -12.95 -15.93
N SER A 21 -1.22 -14.04 -15.68
CA SER A 21 -1.64 -15.07 -14.73
C SER A 21 -0.48 -15.38 -13.79
N ILE A 22 -0.73 -15.25 -12.49
CA ILE A 22 0.23 -15.52 -11.42
C ILE A 22 -0.50 -15.89 -10.14
N ARG A 23 0.08 -16.82 -9.38
CA ARG A 23 -0.37 -17.17 -8.05
C ARG A 23 0.71 -16.82 -7.05
N ILE A 24 0.31 -16.14 -5.97
CA ILE A 24 1.18 -15.70 -4.87
C ILE A 24 0.66 -16.35 -3.60
N GLU A 25 1.51 -17.15 -2.96
CA GLU A 25 1.17 -17.86 -1.74
C GLU A 25 1.28 -16.96 -0.50
N PRO A 26 0.67 -17.33 0.63
CA PRO A 26 0.86 -16.60 1.89
C PRO A 26 2.33 -16.54 2.29
N GLN A 27 2.75 -15.38 2.82
CA GLN A 27 4.13 -15.11 3.25
C GLN A 27 5.16 -15.07 2.12
N GLU A 28 4.74 -15.08 0.87
CA GLU A 28 5.62 -14.93 -0.28
C GLU A 28 5.93 -13.45 -0.54
N VAL A 29 7.19 -13.17 -0.86
CA VAL A 29 7.64 -11.85 -1.33
C VAL A 29 7.86 -11.93 -2.83
N VAL A 30 7.08 -11.16 -3.59
CA VAL A 30 7.15 -11.12 -5.05
C VAL A 30 7.64 -9.75 -5.51
N VAL A 31 8.65 -9.73 -6.37
CA VAL A 31 9.18 -8.51 -6.97
C VAL A 31 8.79 -8.44 -8.44
N VAL A 32 8.09 -7.37 -8.82
CA VAL A 32 7.70 -7.10 -10.20
C VAL A 32 8.74 -6.18 -10.84
N ILE A 33 9.47 -6.70 -11.82
CA ILE A 33 10.53 -5.96 -12.55
C ILE A 33 10.11 -5.68 -14.00
N GLY A 34 10.61 -4.59 -14.54
CA GLY A 34 10.37 -4.20 -15.94
C GLY A 34 10.69 -2.72 -16.17
N PRO A 35 10.81 -2.30 -17.44
CA PRO A 35 11.09 -0.90 -17.78
C PRO A 35 9.97 0.06 -17.32
N SER A 36 10.25 1.36 -17.30
CA SER A 36 9.22 2.37 -17.03
C SER A 36 8.10 2.26 -18.09
N GLY A 37 6.86 2.40 -17.64
CA GLY A 37 5.69 2.27 -18.52
C GLY A 37 5.25 0.85 -18.86
N SER A 38 5.92 -0.20 -18.35
CA SER A 38 5.55 -1.60 -18.64
C SER A 38 4.29 -2.09 -17.90
N GLY A 39 3.60 -1.25 -17.13
CA GLY A 39 2.36 -1.62 -16.45
C GLY A 39 2.51 -2.11 -15.01
N LYS A 40 3.70 -2.06 -14.38
CA LYS A 40 3.93 -2.52 -12.99
C LYS A 40 2.97 -1.87 -12.00
N SER A 41 2.91 -0.55 -11.99
CA SER A 41 1.97 0.21 -11.12
C SER A 41 0.52 -0.09 -11.45
N THR A 42 0.18 -0.28 -12.72
CA THR A 42 -1.16 -0.65 -13.16
C THR A 42 -1.54 -2.03 -12.61
N PHE A 43 -0.63 -3.00 -12.66
CA PHE A 43 -0.83 -4.33 -12.09
C PHE A 43 -1.11 -4.25 -10.58
N LEU A 44 -0.26 -3.56 -9.82
CA LEU A 44 -0.46 -3.38 -8.37
C LEU A 44 -1.80 -2.70 -8.06
N ARG A 45 -2.20 -1.68 -8.84
CA ARG A 45 -3.48 -0.98 -8.66
C ARG A 45 -4.68 -1.83 -9.02
N CYS A 46 -4.54 -2.82 -9.90
CA CYS A 46 -5.59 -3.80 -10.14
C CYS A 46 -5.77 -4.75 -8.95
N LEU A 47 -4.71 -5.08 -8.19
CA LEU A 47 -4.80 -5.97 -7.04
C LEU A 47 -5.61 -5.38 -5.86
N ASN A 48 -5.80 -4.05 -5.78
CA ASN A 48 -6.63 -3.41 -4.76
C ASN A 48 -7.79 -2.61 -5.34
N LEU A 49 -8.11 -2.82 -6.63
CA LEU A 49 -9.17 -2.14 -7.37
C LEU A 49 -9.06 -0.60 -7.36
N LEU A 50 -7.87 -0.03 -7.25
CA LEU A 50 -7.64 1.37 -7.63
C LEU A 50 -7.77 1.56 -9.13
N GLU A 51 -7.47 0.49 -9.90
CA GLU A 51 -7.78 0.37 -11.32
C GLU A 51 -8.70 -0.84 -11.53
N GLN A 52 -9.81 -0.62 -12.22
CA GLN A 52 -10.72 -1.71 -12.58
C GLN A 52 -10.10 -2.59 -13.66
N LEU A 53 -10.32 -3.90 -13.57
CA LEU A 53 -9.92 -4.86 -14.60
C LEU A 53 -10.72 -4.58 -15.88
N THR A 54 -10.11 -4.81 -17.04
CA THR A 54 -10.84 -4.87 -18.31
C THR A 54 -11.39 -6.27 -18.54
N ASP A 55 -10.60 -7.31 -18.19
CA ASP A 55 -10.98 -8.72 -18.31
C ASP A 55 -10.13 -9.56 -17.36
N GLY A 56 -10.50 -10.82 -17.12
CA GLY A 56 -9.82 -11.74 -16.23
C GLY A 56 -10.29 -11.62 -14.78
N HIS A 57 -9.54 -12.25 -13.87
CA HIS A 57 -9.88 -12.36 -12.47
C HIS A 57 -8.69 -12.04 -11.57
N VAL A 58 -8.95 -11.40 -10.45
CA VAL A 58 -8.03 -11.24 -9.32
C VAL A 58 -8.75 -11.75 -8.08
N ILE A 59 -8.29 -12.85 -7.54
CA ILE A 59 -8.89 -13.51 -6.39
C ILE A 59 -7.97 -13.32 -5.19
N ILE A 60 -8.45 -12.61 -4.17
CA ILE A 60 -7.71 -12.37 -2.92
C ILE A 60 -8.41 -13.10 -1.79
N ASN A 61 -7.72 -14.05 -1.18
CA ASN A 61 -8.26 -14.87 -0.09
C ASN A 61 -9.65 -15.46 -0.39
N GLY A 62 -9.85 -15.91 -1.63
CA GLY A 62 -11.11 -16.50 -2.10
C GLY A 62 -12.18 -15.50 -2.56
N VAL A 63 -11.91 -14.20 -2.49
CA VAL A 63 -12.80 -13.12 -2.97
C VAL A 63 -12.36 -12.68 -4.36
N ASP A 64 -13.19 -12.87 -5.37
CA ASP A 64 -12.92 -12.44 -6.74
C ASP A 64 -13.26 -10.96 -6.91
N LEU A 65 -12.26 -10.14 -7.22
CA LEU A 65 -12.40 -8.70 -7.42
C LEU A 65 -13.15 -8.34 -8.71
N ALA A 66 -13.35 -9.28 -9.62
CA ALA A 66 -14.17 -9.07 -10.82
C ALA A 66 -15.68 -9.08 -10.52
N ASP A 67 -16.10 -9.61 -9.35
CA ASP A 67 -17.51 -9.60 -8.95
C ASP A 67 -17.95 -8.18 -8.56
N LYS A 68 -18.91 -7.63 -9.31
CA LYS A 68 -19.47 -6.28 -9.08
C LYS A 68 -20.22 -6.13 -7.73
N LYS A 69 -20.49 -7.23 -7.04
CA LYS A 69 -21.21 -7.22 -5.76
C LYS A 69 -20.31 -7.13 -4.54
N ILE A 70 -18.98 -7.20 -4.73
CA ILE A 70 -18.05 -7.13 -3.61
C ILE A 70 -18.05 -5.75 -2.94
N ASP A 71 -17.87 -5.75 -1.63
CA ASP A 71 -17.53 -4.53 -0.92
C ASP A 71 -16.03 -4.24 -1.08
N ILE A 72 -15.72 -3.31 -1.98
CA ILE A 72 -14.35 -2.88 -2.27
C ILE A 72 -13.64 -2.33 -1.02
N ASN A 73 -14.38 -1.73 -0.08
CA ASN A 73 -13.80 -1.20 1.14
C ASN A 73 -13.29 -2.33 2.03
N MET A 74 -14.02 -3.45 2.09
CA MET A 74 -13.57 -4.63 2.83
C MET A 74 -12.26 -5.19 2.27
N VAL A 75 -12.10 -5.25 0.95
CA VAL A 75 -10.84 -5.67 0.31
C VAL A 75 -9.70 -4.71 0.68
N ARG A 76 -9.94 -3.41 0.58
CA ARG A 76 -8.94 -2.38 0.88
C ARG A 76 -8.56 -2.30 2.35
N THR A 77 -9.42 -2.70 3.29
CA THR A 77 -9.05 -2.77 4.71
C THR A 77 -8.01 -3.85 4.99
N LYS A 78 -7.94 -4.88 4.14
CA LYS A 78 -7.01 -6.01 4.24
C LYS A 78 -5.76 -5.88 3.37
N THR A 79 -5.71 -4.85 2.53
CA THR A 79 -4.62 -4.65 1.58
C THR A 79 -3.99 -3.28 1.81
N GLY A 80 -2.80 -3.24 2.38
CA GLY A 80 -2.01 -2.02 2.51
C GLY A 80 -1.35 -1.67 1.18
N MET A 81 -1.27 -0.38 0.86
CA MET A 81 -0.55 0.09 -0.32
C MET A 81 0.31 1.30 0.01
N VAL A 82 1.58 1.21 -0.39
CA VAL A 82 2.57 2.28 -0.30
C VAL A 82 2.87 2.76 -1.72
N PHE A 83 2.71 4.06 -1.95
CA PHE A 83 2.86 4.68 -3.26
C PHE A 83 4.25 5.31 -3.41
N GLN A 84 4.67 5.54 -4.66
CA GLN A 84 5.84 6.31 -5.02
C GLN A 84 5.82 7.72 -4.39
N HIS A 85 4.67 8.40 -4.45
CA HIS A 85 4.43 9.62 -3.71
C HIS A 85 3.80 9.27 -2.37
N PHE A 86 4.28 9.87 -1.30
CA PHE A 86 3.95 9.52 0.09
C PHE A 86 2.47 9.65 0.41
N ASN A 87 1.74 10.56 -0.27
CA ASN A 87 0.30 10.82 -0.14
C ASN A 87 -0.14 11.03 1.32
N LEU A 88 0.70 11.67 2.13
CA LEU A 88 0.35 12.05 3.49
C LEU A 88 -0.60 13.25 3.47
N PHE A 89 -1.52 13.29 4.44
CA PHE A 89 -2.41 14.43 4.63
C PHE A 89 -1.62 15.61 5.23
N PRO A 90 -1.38 16.69 4.49
CA PRO A 90 -0.47 17.76 4.93
C PRO A 90 -0.97 18.54 6.15
N HIS A 91 -2.29 18.58 6.36
CA HIS A 91 -2.96 19.25 7.47
C HIS A 91 -3.14 18.38 8.72
N LYS A 92 -2.54 17.19 8.74
CA LYS A 92 -2.54 16.25 9.85
C LYS A 92 -1.13 15.95 10.31
N THR A 93 -0.96 15.78 11.62
CA THR A 93 0.32 15.32 12.17
C THR A 93 0.64 13.90 11.69
N VAL A 94 1.86 13.46 11.94
CA VAL A 94 2.30 12.08 11.66
C VAL A 94 1.38 11.07 12.35
N LEU A 95 1.15 11.23 13.64
CA LEU A 95 0.27 10.32 14.39
C LEU A 95 -1.17 10.34 13.86
N GLU A 96 -1.72 11.50 13.55
CA GLU A 96 -3.07 11.64 12.99
C GLU A 96 -3.19 10.99 11.61
N ASN A 97 -2.12 11.02 10.79
CA ASN A 97 -2.06 10.31 9.51
C ASN A 97 -2.20 8.79 9.69
N LEU A 98 -1.55 8.22 10.69
CA LEU A 98 -1.64 6.79 10.98
C LEU A 98 -3.01 6.41 11.58
N MET A 99 -3.52 7.21 12.52
CA MET A 99 -4.74 6.91 13.25
C MET A 99 -6.02 7.03 12.42
N LEU A 100 -5.99 7.75 11.30
CA LEU A 100 -7.18 8.10 10.53
C LEU A 100 -7.97 6.86 10.08
N ALA A 101 -7.32 5.92 9.42
CA ALA A 101 -7.99 4.73 8.90
C ALA A 101 -8.43 3.75 10.00
N PRO A 102 -7.60 3.39 10.99
CA PRO A 102 -8.04 2.56 12.11
C PRO A 102 -9.28 3.10 12.81
N THR A 103 -9.32 4.39 13.11
CA THR A 103 -10.45 4.98 13.84
C THR A 103 -11.69 5.20 12.98
N LYS A 104 -11.53 5.65 11.72
CA LYS A 104 -12.66 5.98 10.85
C LYS A 104 -13.25 4.79 10.11
N VAL A 105 -12.41 3.85 9.69
CA VAL A 105 -12.81 2.69 8.88
C VAL A 105 -13.04 1.46 9.75
N LYS A 106 -12.04 1.03 10.53
CA LYS A 106 -12.15 -0.12 11.42
C LYS A 106 -12.93 0.16 12.71
N LYS A 107 -13.19 1.44 13.03
CA LYS A 107 -13.87 1.87 14.26
C LYS A 107 -13.15 1.45 15.55
N VAL A 108 -11.82 1.30 15.48
CA VAL A 108 -10.99 1.03 16.65
C VAL A 108 -11.09 2.22 17.63
N PRO A 109 -11.20 1.97 18.95
CA PRO A 109 -11.17 3.03 19.96
C PRO A 109 -9.91 3.89 19.84
N VAL A 110 -10.06 5.21 20.04
CA VAL A 110 -8.98 6.19 19.81
C VAL A 110 -7.72 5.84 20.60
N GLU A 111 -7.85 5.47 21.88
CA GLU A 111 -6.71 5.16 22.74
C GLU A 111 -5.97 3.88 22.28
N GLU A 112 -6.70 2.88 21.83
CA GLU A 112 -6.13 1.64 21.28
C GLU A 112 -5.40 1.93 19.95
N ALA A 113 -6.04 2.65 19.04
CA ALA A 113 -5.44 3.07 17.78
C ALA A 113 -4.17 3.90 18.02
N LYS A 114 -4.20 4.82 18.99
CA LYS A 114 -3.04 5.65 19.36
C LYS A 114 -1.88 4.78 19.84
N LYS A 115 -2.13 3.85 20.76
CA LYS A 115 -1.09 2.95 21.29
C LYS A 115 -0.44 2.15 20.16
N HIS A 116 -1.25 1.53 19.30
CA HIS A 116 -0.75 0.76 18.15
C HIS A 116 0.05 1.63 17.18
N CYS A 117 -0.45 2.81 16.81
CA CYS A 117 0.26 3.72 15.92
C CYS A 117 1.60 4.22 16.49
N LEU A 118 1.69 4.48 17.81
CA LEU A 118 2.96 4.85 18.46
C LEU A 118 3.97 3.69 18.44
N GLU A 119 3.53 2.45 18.59
CA GLU A 119 4.39 1.27 18.44
C GLU A 119 4.93 1.16 17.00
N LEU A 120 4.09 1.40 15.99
CA LEU A 120 4.53 1.44 14.60
C LEU A 120 5.52 2.58 14.33
N LEU A 121 5.28 3.79 14.87
CA LEU A 121 6.22 4.90 14.75
C LEU A 121 7.57 4.58 15.41
N ARG A 122 7.58 3.84 16.52
CA ARG A 122 8.82 3.36 17.14
C ARG A 122 9.57 2.40 16.22
N LYS A 123 8.87 1.43 15.60
CA LYS A 123 9.47 0.48 14.65
C LYS A 123 10.13 1.17 13.47
N VAL A 124 9.49 2.20 12.91
CA VAL A 124 10.07 2.95 11.78
C VAL A 124 11.02 4.07 12.20
N GLY A 125 11.38 4.17 13.51
CA GLY A 125 12.34 5.14 14.03
C GLY A 125 11.89 6.59 14.01
N LEU A 126 10.57 6.86 14.13
CA LEU A 126 9.98 8.19 14.02
C LEU A 126 9.06 8.55 15.19
N LEU A 127 9.25 7.93 16.36
CA LEU A 127 8.42 8.20 17.53
C LEU A 127 8.52 9.67 17.97
N ASP A 128 9.70 10.28 17.88
CA ASP A 128 9.96 11.69 18.20
C ASP A 128 9.27 12.67 17.24
N LYS A 129 8.74 12.19 16.12
CA LYS A 129 8.05 12.96 15.10
C LYS A 129 6.51 12.83 15.15
N GLU A 130 5.95 12.21 16.17
CA GLU A 130 4.51 11.95 16.27
C GLU A 130 3.63 13.18 16.05
N ASN A 131 4.07 14.35 16.55
CA ASN A 131 3.37 15.63 16.46
C ASN A 131 3.85 16.50 15.28
N ALA A 132 4.82 16.05 14.50
CA ALA A 132 5.32 16.77 13.35
C ALA A 132 4.31 16.72 12.18
N TYR A 133 4.35 17.74 11.33
CA TYR A 133 3.57 17.77 10.09
C TYR A 133 4.43 17.26 8.92
N PRO A 134 3.81 16.66 7.87
CA PRO A 134 4.54 16.11 6.74
C PRO A 134 5.55 17.06 6.10
N ASP A 135 5.26 18.35 6.02
CA ASP A 135 6.14 19.33 5.37
C ASP A 135 7.48 19.52 6.09
N SER A 136 7.55 19.19 7.37
CA SER A 136 8.80 19.25 8.16
C SER A 136 9.67 17.99 8.06
N LEU A 137 9.23 16.97 7.32
CA LEU A 137 9.90 15.68 7.21
C LEU A 137 10.73 15.57 5.94
N SER A 138 11.86 14.86 6.01
CA SER A 138 12.61 14.44 4.82
C SER A 138 11.81 13.43 3.97
N GLY A 139 12.23 13.22 2.71
CA GLY A 139 11.59 12.24 1.82
C GLY A 139 11.56 10.83 2.42
N GLY A 140 12.68 10.35 2.96
CA GLY A 140 12.78 9.05 3.61
C GLY A 140 11.90 8.94 4.86
N GLN A 141 11.80 10.01 5.66
CA GLN A 141 10.88 10.07 6.80
C GLN A 141 9.42 10.01 6.35
N LYS A 142 9.04 10.77 5.32
CA LYS A 142 7.68 10.71 4.74
C LYS A 142 7.33 9.31 4.27
N GLN A 143 8.27 8.62 3.64
CA GLN A 143 8.05 7.25 3.16
C GLN A 143 7.89 6.26 4.31
N ARG A 144 8.72 6.36 5.35
CA ARG A 144 8.56 5.52 6.56
C ARG A 144 7.23 5.77 7.27
N VAL A 145 6.76 7.02 7.31
CA VAL A 145 5.41 7.34 7.80
C VAL A 145 4.32 6.71 6.91
N ALA A 146 4.49 6.74 5.58
CA ALA A 146 3.53 6.11 4.65
C ALA A 146 3.47 4.58 4.83
N ILE A 147 4.61 3.93 5.07
CA ILE A 147 4.67 2.49 5.41
C ILE A 147 3.96 2.23 6.74
N ALA A 148 4.30 2.97 7.80
CA ALA A 148 3.66 2.82 9.11
C ALA A 148 2.14 3.06 9.03
N ARG A 149 1.68 4.03 8.23
CA ARG A 149 0.26 4.27 8.00
C ARG A 149 -0.43 3.09 7.31
N ALA A 150 0.21 2.45 6.34
CA ALA A 150 -0.34 1.26 5.70
C ALA A 150 -0.43 0.08 6.69
N LEU A 151 0.60 -0.11 7.52
CA LEU A 151 0.65 -1.14 8.56
C LEU A 151 -0.37 -0.90 9.70
N ALA A 152 -0.77 0.35 9.96
CA ALA A 152 -1.74 0.67 11.02
C ALA A 152 -3.12 0.02 10.81
N MET A 153 -3.38 -0.47 9.61
CA MET A 153 -4.60 -1.24 9.28
C MET A 153 -4.43 -2.76 9.49
N ASP A 154 -3.28 -3.24 9.97
CA ASP A 154 -2.94 -4.67 10.08
C ASP A 154 -3.31 -5.44 8.80
N PRO A 155 -2.77 -5.06 7.65
CA PRO A 155 -3.14 -5.65 6.37
C PRO A 155 -2.61 -7.08 6.24
N GLU A 156 -3.38 -7.93 5.55
CA GLU A 156 -2.93 -9.29 5.18
C GLU A 156 -1.97 -9.28 3.99
N ILE A 157 -2.00 -8.20 3.19
CA ILE A 157 -1.19 -8.02 1.98
C ILE A 157 -0.63 -6.60 1.97
N MET A 158 0.66 -6.47 1.66
CA MET A 158 1.31 -5.18 1.42
C MET A 158 1.72 -5.06 -0.05
N LEU A 159 1.31 -3.97 -0.67
CA LEU A 159 1.67 -3.61 -2.05
C LEU A 159 2.58 -2.38 -2.02
N PHE A 160 3.71 -2.45 -2.72
CA PHE A 160 4.69 -1.37 -2.80
C PHE A 160 4.85 -0.93 -4.25
N ASP A 161 4.39 0.28 -4.58
CA ASP A 161 4.50 0.88 -5.92
C ASP A 161 5.70 1.82 -5.95
N GLU A 162 6.86 1.32 -6.36
CA GLU A 162 8.14 2.05 -6.45
C GLU A 162 8.49 2.85 -5.18
N PRO A 163 8.51 2.23 -3.99
CA PRO A 163 8.56 2.93 -2.70
C PRO A 163 9.85 3.73 -2.46
N THR A 164 10.88 3.53 -3.27
CA THR A 164 12.19 4.19 -3.14
C THR A 164 12.53 5.13 -4.28
N SER A 165 11.74 5.16 -5.36
CA SER A 165 12.07 5.93 -6.58
C SER A 165 12.06 7.45 -6.41
N ALA A 166 11.35 7.95 -5.40
CA ALA A 166 11.29 9.39 -5.06
C ALA A 166 12.27 9.77 -3.94
N LEU A 167 13.21 8.89 -3.57
CA LEU A 167 14.14 9.09 -2.47
C LEU A 167 15.56 9.29 -2.97
N ASP A 168 16.32 10.11 -2.22
CA ASP A 168 17.75 10.20 -2.40
C ASP A 168 18.43 8.85 -2.04
N PRO A 169 19.53 8.46 -2.72
CA PRO A 169 20.18 7.17 -2.52
C PRO A 169 20.53 6.85 -1.06
N GLU A 170 20.87 7.86 -0.27
CA GLU A 170 21.22 7.74 1.15
C GLU A 170 20.01 7.28 2.01
N MET A 171 18.79 7.62 1.60
CA MET A 171 17.56 7.29 2.33
C MET A 171 16.97 5.92 1.94
N VAL A 172 17.39 5.36 0.81
CA VAL A 172 16.86 4.09 0.30
C VAL A 172 17.12 2.94 1.28
N GLY A 173 18.33 2.90 1.85
CA GLY A 173 18.69 1.86 2.82
C GLY A 173 17.77 1.81 4.03
N GLU A 174 17.48 2.95 4.64
CA GLU A 174 16.59 3.06 5.82
C GLU A 174 15.17 2.57 5.52
N VAL A 175 14.66 2.86 4.32
CA VAL A 175 13.32 2.42 3.91
C VAL A 175 13.27 0.92 3.64
N LEU A 176 14.31 0.38 2.99
CA LEU A 176 14.40 -1.07 2.71
C LEU A 176 14.53 -1.91 3.99
N GLU A 177 15.18 -1.41 5.03
CA GLU A 177 15.24 -2.08 6.33
C GLU A 177 13.85 -2.21 6.95
N VAL A 178 13.08 -1.13 6.96
CA VAL A 178 11.71 -1.13 7.47
C VAL A 178 10.79 -2.07 6.68
N MET A 179 11.03 -2.26 5.38
CA MET A 179 10.25 -3.19 4.55
C MET A 179 10.58 -4.66 4.80
N LYS A 180 11.74 -4.98 5.41
CA LYS A 180 12.15 -6.36 5.74
C LYS A 180 11.60 -6.86 7.06
N GLU A 181 11.27 -5.96 7.99
CA GLU A 181 10.68 -6.27 9.30
C GLU A 181 9.17 -6.58 9.21
#